data_faf771aab31d6d4a48cae8045fafa144
#
_entry.id   faf771aab31d6d4a48cae8045fafa144
#
_cell.length_a   1.000
_cell.length_b   1.000
_cell.length_c   1.000
_cell.angle_alpha   90.00
_cell.angle_beta   90.00
_cell.angle_gamma   90.00
#
_symmetry.space_group_name_H-M   'P 1'
#
loop_
_entity.id
_entity.type
_entity.pdbx_description
1 polymer ?
#
loop_
_entity_poly.entity_id
_entity_poly.type
_entity_poly.pdbx_seq_one_letter_code
_entity_poly.pdbx_strand_id
1 'polypeptide(L)'
;FDGNGIVKNGNSLRHYGVCLRTVRPYSEIKPNGSGKLDIGDLEKNGRIRIEIYSEYGKTKGNAVIDPSSIRFSNTMAVTFKISGLDGNYKSGAAKENIAGLEYADASWDPSHWSGLTGDKYDARITGDGTYTVWMETGGATADGAVVFCIDINNLANDLVDASKVKAEIVNIALDTDPTVGMDFSKTEFVNKDGNDTDGRIEIYSEYGITKQNGVDASGLHFAGNMIVNFTIKGIDGNLKAGAAKNYKTELSYADADWSPSY
;
A
#
# COMPACT_ATOMS: atom_id res chain seq x y z
N PHE A 1 0.46 14.87 -23.11
CA PHE A 1 1.02 13.52 -23.08
C PHE A 1 1.57 13.23 -24.46
N ASP A 2 2.87 13.14 -24.60
CA ASP A 2 3.41 12.34 -25.68
C ASP A 2 3.36 10.89 -25.23
N GLY A 3 3.38 9.93 -26.14
CA GLY A 3 3.27 8.50 -25.83
C GLY A 3 4.30 7.93 -24.84
N ASN A 4 5.10 8.76 -24.20
CA ASN A 4 6.12 8.41 -23.20
C ASN A 4 5.71 8.79 -21.77
N GLY A 5 4.48 9.25 -21.55
CA GLY A 5 3.97 9.51 -20.21
C GLY A 5 4.50 10.75 -19.48
N ILE A 6 5.31 11.56 -20.17
CA ILE A 6 5.90 12.78 -19.59
C ILE A 6 4.98 13.97 -19.85
N VAL A 7 4.60 14.70 -18.82
CA VAL A 7 3.83 15.94 -18.96
C VAL A 7 4.75 17.05 -19.46
N LYS A 8 4.63 17.40 -20.73
CA LYS A 8 5.47 18.45 -21.34
C LYS A 8 5.07 19.88 -21.04
N ASN A 9 3.89 20.13 -20.49
CA ASN A 9 3.40 21.49 -20.26
C ASN A 9 2.63 21.56 -18.94
N GLY A 10 3.38 21.69 -17.85
CA GLY A 10 2.79 22.12 -16.60
C GLY A 10 2.74 23.63 -16.53
N ASN A 11 1.58 24.19 -16.59
CA ASN A 11 1.40 25.64 -16.54
C ASN A 11 0.68 26.08 -15.29
N SER A 12 0.92 25.56 -14.11
CA SER A 12 0.49 26.17 -12.86
C SER A 12 0.98 25.42 -11.61
N LEU A 13 1.60 26.14 -10.72
CA LEU A 13 2.18 25.64 -9.49
C LEU A 13 1.17 25.63 -8.33
N ARG A 14 0.45 24.57 -8.16
CA ARG A 14 0.02 24.08 -6.84
C ARG A 14 0.15 22.59 -6.89
N HIS A 15 0.93 22.10 -5.95
CA HIS A 15 1.10 20.67 -5.79
C HIS A 15 -0.26 20.00 -5.67
N TYR A 16 -0.45 18.87 -6.23
CA TYR A 16 -1.30 17.84 -5.67
C TYR A 16 -1.20 16.58 -6.52
N GLY A 17 -0.83 15.53 -5.85
CA GLY A 17 -0.95 14.20 -6.37
C GLY A 17 0.19 13.78 -7.30
N VAL A 18 1.32 13.45 -6.73
CA VAL A 18 2.27 12.56 -7.41
C VAL A 18 1.64 11.18 -7.40
N CYS A 19 1.37 10.63 -8.57
CA CYS A 19 0.95 9.25 -8.72
C CYS A 19 2.13 8.48 -9.29
N LEU A 20 2.74 7.65 -8.47
CA LEU A 20 3.74 6.67 -8.93
C LEU A 20 3.01 5.48 -9.54
N ARG A 21 3.37 5.10 -10.74
CA ARG A 21 2.87 3.88 -11.37
C ARG A 21 4.02 3.11 -11.99
N THR A 22 4.06 1.84 -11.75
CA THR A 22 4.87 0.93 -12.56
C THR A 22 4.16 0.63 -13.88
N VAL A 23 4.93 0.38 -14.93
CA VAL A 23 4.38 0.03 -16.27
C VAL A 23 3.87 -1.42 -16.30
N ARG A 24 3.97 -2.16 -15.22
CA ARG A 24 3.37 -3.49 -15.17
C ARG A 24 1.87 -3.40 -15.11
N PRO A 25 1.16 -4.13 -15.95
CA PRO A 25 -0.27 -4.28 -15.76
C PRO A 25 -0.49 -4.90 -14.38
N TYR A 26 -1.20 -4.19 -13.52
CA TYR A 26 -1.74 -4.78 -12.31
C TYR A 26 -3.20 -5.16 -12.57
N SER A 27 -3.65 -6.20 -11.93
CA SER A 27 -5.06 -6.56 -11.95
C SER A 27 -5.67 -6.31 -10.59
N GLU A 28 -6.91 -5.85 -10.57
CA GLU A 28 -7.71 -5.69 -9.37
C GLU A 28 -8.81 -6.73 -9.35
N ILE A 29 -8.99 -7.34 -8.18
CA ILE A 29 -10.13 -8.20 -7.90
C ILE A 29 -10.98 -7.48 -6.86
N LYS A 30 -12.24 -7.22 -7.21
CA LYS A 30 -13.21 -6.68 -6.28
C LYS A 30 -14.03 -7.83 -5.70
N PRO A 31 -13.91 -8.09 -4.42
CA PRO A 31 -14.64 -9.17 -3.79
C PRO A 31 -16.16 -8.95 -3.86
N ASN A 32 -16.88 -10.04 -3.98
CA ASN A 32 -18.33 -10.05 -3.93
C ASN A 32 -18.79 -10.38 -2.50
N GLY A 33 -18.78 -9.38 -1.63
CA GLY A 33 -19.22 -9.53 -0.25
C GLY A 33 -18.13 -9.30 0.80
N SER A 34 -18.49 -9.56 2.04
CA SER A 34 -17.59 -9.43 3.19
C SER A 34 -16.84 -10.73 3.43
N GLY A 35 -15.55 -10.65 3.77
CA GLY A 35 -14.79 -11.79 4.28
C GLY A 35 -15.46 -12.37 5.53
N LYS A 36 -15.28 -13.68 5.78
CA LYS A 36 -15.77 -14.27 7.02
C LYS A 36 -14.82 -14.00 8.16
N LEU A 37 -15.35 -13.43 9.23
CA LEU A 37 -14.63 -13.31 10.48
C LEU A 37 -14.60 -14.66 11.20
N ASP A 38 -13.43 -15.14 11.51
CA ASP A 38 -13.21 -16.24 12.42
C ASP A 38 -12.63 -15.72 13.74
N ILE A 39 -13.47 -15.77 14.77
CA ILE A 39 -13.11 -15.34 16.13
C ILE A 39 -12.89 -16.58 17.02
N GLY A 40 -13.39 -17.75 16.61
CA GLY A 40 -13.57 -18.90 17.48
C GLY A 40 -12.31 -19.70 17.80
N ASP A 41 -11.59 -20.20 16.80
CA ASP A 41 -10.43 -21.07 17.04
C ASP A 41 -9.15 -20.31 17.36
N LEU A 42 -9.18 -19.00 17.13
CA LEU A 42 -8.06 -18.11 17.38
C LEU A 42 -8.15 -17.39 18.73
N GLU A 43 -9.26 -17.55 19.45
CA GLU A 43 -9.49 -16.94 20.77
C GLU A 43 -8.42 -17.27 21.81
N LYS A 44 -7.81 -18.45 21.73
CA LYS A 44 -6.72 -18.84 22.66
C LYS A 44 -5.54 -17.87 22.63
N ASN A 45 -5.34 -17.17 21.52
CA ASN A 45 -4.27 -16.20 21.31
C ASN A 45 -4.80 -14.76 21.15
N GLY A 46 -6.12 -14.53 21.31
CA GLY A 46 -6.73 -13.23 21.09
C GLY A 46 -6.69 -12.74 19.64
N ARG A 47 -6.39 -13.60 18.68
CA ARG A 47 -6.30 -13.27 17.27
C ARG A 47 -7.69 -13.24 16.64
N ILE A 48 -7.92 -12.31 15.72
CA ILE A 48 -9.08 -12.31 14.82
C ILE A 48 -8.58 -12.57 13.41
N ARG A 49 -9.21 -13.51 12.69
CA ARG A 49 -8.94 -13.78 11.28
C ARG A 49 -10.07 -13.28 10.40
N ILE A 50 -9.71 -12.55 9.36
CA ILE A 50 -10.59 -12.24 8.23
C ILE A 50 -10.28 -13.26 7.14
N GLU A 51 -11.11 -14.30 7.01
CA GLU A 51 -10.90 -15.35 6.04
C GLU A 51 -11.51 -14.94 4.69
N ILE A 52 -10.66 -14.65 3.71
CA ILE A 52 -11.04 -14.32 2.33
C ILE A 52 -11.30 -15.64 1.59
N TYR A 53 -10.38 -16.57 1.69
CA TYR A 53 -10.51 -17.95 1.24
C TYR A 53 -9.60 -18.88 2.05
N SER A 54 -10.11 -20.05 2.39
CA SER A 54 -9.29 -21.14 2.87
C SER A 54 -9.91 -22.49 2.48
N GLU A 55 -9.11 -23.32 1.84
CA GLU A 55 -9.52 -24.69 1.53
C GLU A 55 -9.74 -25.52 2.81
N TYR A 56 -9.11 -25.12 3.90
CA TYR A 56 -9.17 -25.76 5.20
C TYR A 56 -10.11 -25.06 6.18
N GLY A 57 -10.73 -23.94 5.77
CA GLY A 57 -11.50 -23.05 6.64
C GLY A 57 -13.00 -23.00 6.34
N LYS A 58 -13.62 -21.93 6.85
CA LYS A 58 -15.08 -21.71 6.74
C LYS A 58 -15.53 -21.18 5.40
N THR A 59 -14.58 -20.70 4.56
CA THR A 59 -14.87 -20.15 3.24
C THR A 59 -14.74 -21.18 2.11
N LYS A 60 -14.37 -22.42 2.41
CA LYS A 60 -14.41 -23.51 1.43
C LYS A 60 -15.83 -23.66 0.85
N GLY A 61 -15.99 -23.37 -0.45
CA GLY A 61 -17.27 -23.39 -1.14
C GLY A 61 -18.16 -22.14 -0.99
N ASN A 62 -17.71 -21.14 -0.20
CA ASN A 62 -18.39 -19.84 -0.02
C ASN A 62 -17.39 -18.67 -0.03
N ALA A 63 -16.36 -18.75 -0.84
CA ALA A 63 -15.37 -17.70 -0.96
C ALA A 63 -16.00 -16.40 -1.50
N VAL A 64 -15.50 -15.27 -1.02
CA VAL A 64 -15.89 -13.94 -1.53
C VAL A 64 -15.18 -13.57 -2.84
N ILE A 65 -14.23 -14.41 -3.25
CA ILE A 65 -13.48 -14.32 -4.50
C ILE A 65 -13.44 -15.71 -5.16
N ASP A 66 -13.16 -15.75 -6.45
CA ASP A 66 -12.68 -16.97 -7.09
C ASP A 66 -11.20 -17.17 -6.75
N PRO A 67 -10.81 -18.15 -5.93
CA PRO A 67 -9.42 -18.34 -5.54
C PRO A 67 -8.50 -18.65 -6.71
N SER A 68 -9.01 -19.20 -7.81
CA SER A 68 -8.24 -19.47 -9.03
C SER A 68 -7.90 -18.21 -9.82
N SER A 69 -8.56 -17.07 -9.50
CA SER A 69 -8.28 -15.78 -10.12
C SER A 69 -7.05 -15.06 -9.53
N ILE A 70 -6.54 -15.56 -8.40
CA ILE A 70 -5.35 -14.98 -7.75
C ILE A 70 -4.11 -15.42 -8.51
N ARG A 71 -3.59 -14.55 -9.37
CA ARG A 71 -2.38 -14.80 -10.17
C ARG A 71 -1.52 -13.55 -10.19
N PHE A 72 -0.31 -13.65 -9.68
CA PHE A 72 0.63 -12.55 -9.62
C PHE A 72 2.08 -13.07 -9.52
N SER A 73 3.05 -12.24 -9.82
CA SER A 73 4.46 -12.65 -9.86
C SER A 73 5.39 -11.78 -9.01
N ASN A 74 4.88 -10.76 -8.34
CA ASN A 74 5.71 -9.92 -7.46
C ASN A 74 5.00 -9.57 -6.17
N THR A 75 3.89 -8.84 -6.26
CA THR A 75 3.25 -8.24 -5.09
C THR A 75 1.75 -8.45 -5.12
N MET A 76 1.17 -8.60 -3.95
CA MET A 76 -0.26 -8.55 -3.73
C MET A 76 -0.55 -7.65 -2.54
N ALA A 77 -1.52 -6.74 -2.69
CA ALA A 77 -2.03 -5.92 -1.60
C ALA A 77 -3.52 -6.15 -1.40
N VAL A 78 -3.93 -6.22 -0.15
CA VAL A 78 -5.33 -6.35 0.25
C VAL A 78 -5.74 -5.15 1.06
N THR A 79 -6.71 -4.41 0.56
CA THR A 79 -7.33 -3.31 1.28
C THR A 79 -8.65 -3.79 1.89
N PHE A 80 -8.79 -3.62 3.18
CA PHE A 80 -9.97 -4.02 3.93
C PHE A 80 -10.46 -2.90 4.86
N LYS A 81 -11.74 -2.92 5.14
CA LYS A 81 -12.37 -2.04 6.12
C LYS A 81 -12.74 -2.86 7.34
N ILE A 82 -12.43 -2.36 8.52
CA ILE A 82 -12.83 -2.94 9.80
C ILE A 82 -13.65 -1.92 10.58
N SER A 83 -14.66 -2.38 11.31
CA SER A 83 -15.54 -1.57 12.14
C SER A 83 -16.02 -2.33 13.37
N GLY A 84 -16.57 -1.61 14.34
CA GLY A 84 -17.01 -2.15 15.63
C GLY A 84 -15.90 -2.15 16.68
N LEU A 85 -14.82 -1.43 16.44
CA LEU A 85 -13.68 -1.27 17.36
C LEU A 85 -13.85 -0.01 18.21
N ASP A 86 -14.32 1.08 17.64
CA ASP A 86 -14.47 2.36 18.33
C ASP A 86 -15.51 2.25 19.45
N GLY A 87 -15.10 2.65 20.65
CA GLY A 87 -15.90 2.48 21.86
C GLY A 87 -16.00 1.03 22.39
N ASN A 88 -15.33 0.07 21.74
CA ASN A 88 -15.38 -1.35 22.10
C ASN A 88 -14.06 -1.88 22.69
N TYR A 89 -13.01 -1.08 22.74
CA TYR A 89 -11.77 -1.46 23.41
C TYR A 89 -11.96 -1.49 24.94
N LYS A 90 -11.36 -2.48 25.60
CA LYS A 90 -11.25 -2.53 27.06
C LYS A 90 -10.45 -1.33 27.58
N SER A 91 -10.75 -0.93 28.80
CA SER A 91 -9.93 0.09 29.47
C SER A 91 -8.49 -0.39 29.60
N GLY A 92 -7.54 0.45 29.15
CA GLY A 92 -6.11 0.14 29.16
C GLY A 92 -5.60 -0.70 27.99
N ALA A 93 -6.45 -1.07 27.02
CA ALA A 93 -5.99 -1.71 25.81
C ALA A 93 -5.07 -0.76 25.00
N ALA A 94 -3.99 -1.30 24.45
CA ALA A 94 -2.98 -0.50 23.74
C ALA A 94 -3.51 0.11 22.44
N LYS A 95 -4.53 -0.49 21.82
CA LYS A 95 -5.09 -0.09 20.51
C LYS A 95 -4.04 -0.07 19.40
N GLU A 96 -3.15 -1.04 19.41
CA GLU A 96 -2.05 -1.18 18.44
C GLU A 96 -1.99 -2.63 17.95
N ASN A 97 -3.13 -3.15 17.50
CA ASN A 97 -3.18 -4.51 16.97
C ASN A 97 -2.55 -4.53 15.58
N ILE A 98 -1.73 -5.53 15.31
CA ILE A 98 -1.07 -5.69 14.02
C ILE A 98 -1.89 -6.63 13.16
N ALA A 99 -2.22 -6.20 11.96
CA ALA A 99 -2.85 -7.01 10.92
C ALA A 99 -1.81 -7.38 9.87
N GLY A 100 -1.77 -8.65 9.50
CA GLY A 100 -0.85 -9.17 8.50
C GLY A 100 -1.53 -10.16 7.56
N LEU A 101 -0.93 -10.36 6.39
CA LEU A 101 -1.44 -11.23 5.35
C LEU A 101 -0.93 -12.66 5.53
N GLU A 102 -1.84 -13.63 5.38
CA GLU A 102 -1.54 -15.05 5.29
C GLU A 102 -1.96 -15.56 3.92
N TYR A 103 -1.02 -16.07 3.16
CA TYR A 103 -1.26 -16.55 1.81
C TYR A 103 -0.45 -17.80 1.51
N ALA A 104 -1.07 -18.74 0.79
CA ALA A 104 -0.38 -19.81 0.10
C ALA A 104 -1.17 -20.20 -1.16
N ASP A 105 -0.47 -20.51 -2.22
CA ASP A 105 -1.05 -21.16 -3.40
C ASP A 105 -1.11 -22.70 -3.24
N ALA A 106 -1.58 -23.41 -4.24
CA ALA A 106 -1.76 -24.85 -4.19
C ALA A 106 -0.44 -25.64 -4.06
N SER A 107 0.67 -25.06 -4.49
CA SER A 107 2.01 -25.65 -4.36
C SER A 107 2.69 -25.31 -3.04
N TRP A 108 2.13 -24.38 -2.26
CA TRP A 108 2.73 -23.79 -1.07
C TRP A 108 4.01 -22.98 -1.34
N ASP A 109 4.26 -22.66 -2.61
CA ASP A 109 5.38 -21.83 -3.05
C ASP A 109 4.94 -21.00 -4.28
N PRO A 110 4.67 -19.70 -4.13
CA PRO A 110 4.96 -18.89 -2.94
C PRO A 110 3.95 -19.05 -1.80
N SER A 111 4.45 -18.87 -0.59
CA SER A 111 3.64 -18.69 0.61
C SER A 111 4.14 -17.48 1.41
N HIS A 112 3.24 -16.84 2.12
CA HIS A 112 3.52 -15.71 3.00
C HIS A 112 2.77 -15.88 4.31
N TRP A 113 3.50 -15.77 5.41
CA TRP A 113 2.97 -15.86 6.76
C TRP A 113 3.49 -14.67 7.55
N SER A 114 2.62 -13.69 7.77
CA SER A 114 3.02 -12.52 8.55
C SER A 114 3.39 -12.92 9.98
N GLY A 115 4.53 -12.42 10.45
CA GLY A 115 4.90 -12.52 11.85
C GLY A 115 4.09 -11.62 12.78
N LEU A 116 3.20 -10.78 12.25
CA LEU A 116 2.41 -9.77 12.97
C LEU A 116 3.31 -8.86 13.82
N THR A 117 4.44 -8.46 13.26
CA THR A 117 5.48 -7.68 13.94
C THR A 117 5.35 -6.18 13.72
N GLY A 118 4.45 -5.80 12.79
CA GLY A 118 4.29 -4.41 12.37
C GLY A 118 5.39 -3.95 11.43
N ASP A 119 5.94 -4.88 10.64
CA ASP A 119 6.87 -4.57 9.57
C ASP A 119 6.18 -3.86 8.38
N LYS A 120 6.90 -3.64 7.29
CA LYS A 120 6.41 -2.90 6.13
C LYS A 120 5.22 -3.55 5.41
N TYR A 121 4.97 -4.83 5.64
CA TYR A 121 3.87 -5.57 5.03
C TYR A 121 2.58 -5.53 5.86
N ASP A 122 2.71 -5.18 7.13
CA ASP A 122 1.66 -5.21 8.12
C ASP A 122 0.96 -3.85 8.26
N ALA A 123 -0.27 -3.87 8.77
CA ALA A 123 -1.01 -2.67 9.13
C ALA A 123 -1.24 -2.57 10.63
N ARG A 124 -1.12 -1.37 11.21
CA ARG A 124 -1.49 -1.10 12.60
C ARG A 124 -2.94 -0.70 12.68
N ILE A 125 -3.72 -1.49 13.41
CA ILE A 125 -5.15 -1.28 13.63
C ILE A 125 -5.33 -0.50 14.93
N THR A 126 -5.82 0.71 14.82
CA THR A 126 -6.01 1.61 15.98
C THR A 126 -7.47 1.94 16.28
N GLY A 127 -8.39 1.54 15.43
CA GLY A 127 -9.83 1.79 15.53
C GLY A 127 -10.57 1.38 14.26
N ASP A 128 -11.80 1.87 14.11
CA ASP A 128 -12.57 1.70 12.88
C ASP A 128 -11.84 2.40 11.72
N GLY A 129 -11.70 1.73 10.58
CA GLY A 129 -10.97 2.32 9.46
C GLY A 129 -10.78 1.40 8.27
N THR A 130 -10.05 1.91 7.29
CA THR A 130 -9.62 1.18 6.11
C THR A 130 -8.10 1.01 6.17
N TYR A 131 -7.65 -0.21 5.98
CA TYR A 131 -6.26 -0.61 6.15
C TYR A 131 -5.81 -1.42 4.94
N THR A 132 -4.52 -1.46 4.70
CA THR A 132 -3.93 -2.26 3.63
C THR A 132 -2.79 -3.10 4.19
N VAL A 133 -2.80 -4.38 3.86
CA VAL A 133 -1.72 -5.34 4.11
C VAL A 133 -1.24 -5.88 2.77
N TRP A 134 0.00 -6.30 2.68
CA TRP A 134 0.54 -6.76 1.42
C TRP A 134 1.65 -7.79 1.57
N MET A 135 2.10 -8.37 0.46
CA MET A 135 3.18 -9.36 0.40
C MET A 135 3.99 -9.23 -0.89
N GLU A 136 5.16 -9.81 -0.87
CA GLU A 136 6.02 -10.02 -2.03
C GLU A 136 6.32 -11.52 -2.20
N THR A 137 6.37 -11.97 -3.46
CA THR A 137 6.72 -13.36 -3.77
C THR A 137 8.23 -13.57 -3.98
N GLY A 138 9.01 -12.48 -4.00
CA GLY A 138 10.43 -12.56 -4.36
C GLY A 138 10.67 -12.98 -5.82
N GLY A 139 9.66 -12.80 -6.69
CA GLY A 139 9.73 -13.15 -8.11
C GLY A 139 9.12 -14.52 -8.45
N ALA A 140 8.70 -15.31 -7.47
CA ALA A 140 7.94 -16.53 -7.73
C ALA A 140 6.52 -16.17 -8.22
N THR A 141 5.99 -16.98 -9.13
CA THR A 141 4.63 -16.81 -9.64
C THR A 141 3.64 -17.55 -8.76
N ALA A 142 2.68 -16.82 -8.21
CA ALA A 142 1.55 -17.38 -7.49
C ALA A 142 0.43 -17.79 -8.48
N ASP A 143 -0.15 -18.96 -8.31
CA ASP A 143 -1.23 -19.50 -9.15
C ASP A 143 -2.37 -20.05 -8.28
N GLY A 144 -3.39 -19.25 -8.11
CA GLY A 144 -4.53 -19.54 -7.23
C GLY A 144 -4.21 -19.31 -5.75
N ALA A 145 -5.17 -19.64 -4.90
CA ALA A 145 -4.99 -19.59 -3.46
C ALA A 145 -5.62 -20.82 -2.78
N VAL A 146 -4.92 -21.39 -1.82
CA VAL A 146 -5.47 -22.42 -0.90
C VAL A 146 -5.62 -21.85 0.52
N VAL A 147 -4.81 -20.84 0.87
CA VAL A 147 -4.96 -20.02 2.08
C VAL A 147 -4.86 -18.56 1.67
N PHE A 148 -5.82 -17.76 2.09
CA PHE A 148 -5.85 -16.33 1.86
C PHE A 148 -6.64 -15.64 2.98
N CYS A 149 -5.94 -15.15 3.97
CA CYS A 149 -6.52 -14.58 5.18
C CYS A 149 -5.77 -13.33 5.60
N ILE A 150 -6.40 -12.51 6.45
CA ILE A 150 -5.76 -11.45 7.21
C ILE A 150 -5.89 -11.83 8.67
N ASP A 151 -4.78 -11.95 9.36
CA ASP A 151 -4.76 -12.18 10.80
C ASP A 151 -4.48 -10.87 11.54
N ILE A 152 -5.19 -10.64 12.64
CA ILE A 152 -5.02 -9.47 13.50
C ILE A 152 -4.69 -9.96 14.90
N ASN A 153 -3.48 -9.67 15.38
CA ASN A 153 -3.02 -10.17 16.67
C ASN A 153 -3.77 -9.54 17.84
N ASN A 154 -3.97 -10.30 18.85
CA ASN A 154 -4.49 -9.91 20.17
C ASN A 154 -5.82 -9.10 20.18
N LEU A 155 -6.44 -8.85 19.01
CA LEU A 155 -7.59 -7.94 18.92
C LEU A 155 -8.79 -8.43 19.75
N ALA A 156 -9.11 -9.72 19.73
CA ALA A 156 -10.22 -10.25 20.51
C ALA A 156 -10.01 -10.06 22.03
N ASN A 157 -8.77 -10.16 22.50
CA ASN A 157 -8.43 -9.93 23.92
C ASN A 157 -8.58 -8.46 24.31
N ASP A 158 -8.33 -7.54 23.40
CA ASP A 158 -8.38 -6.10 23.64
C ASP A 158 -9.81 -5.54 23.60
N LEU A 159 -10.77 -6.28 23.02
CA LEU A 159 -12.15 -5.84 22.89
C LEU A 159 -13.03 -6.29 24.06
N VAL A 160 -14.02 -5.48 24.40
CA VAL A 160 -15.10 -5.83 25.35
C VAL A 160 -15.99 -6.91 24.75
N ASP A 161 -16.29 -6.77 23.46
CA ASP A 161 -17.17 -7.68 22.72
C ASP A 161 -16.69 -7.83 21.27
N ALA A 162 -15.94 -8.89 21.01
CA ALA A 162 -15.39 -9.17 19.70
C ALA A 162 -16.47 -9.50 18.63
N SER A 163 -17.67 -9.89 19.04
CA SER A 163 -18.77 -10.18 18.11
C SER A 163 -19.30 -8.96 17.35
N LYS A 164 -18.96 -7.75 17.82
CA LYS A 164 -19.30 -6.49 17.15
C LYS A 164 -18.41 -6.18 15.96
N VAL A 165 -17.27 -6.83 15.85
CA VAL A 165 -16.32 -6.60 14.75
C VAL A 165 -16.93 -7.03 13.43
N LYS A 166 -16.79 -6.17 12.43
CA LYS A 166 -17.16 -6.46 11.04
C LYS A 166 -15.99 -6.11 10.14
N ALA A 167 -15.78 -6.89 9.11
CA ALA A 167 -14.77 -6.64 8.11
C ALA A 167 -15.35 -6.76 6.71
N GLU A 168 -14.83 -5.93 5.81
CA GLU A 168 -15.14 -5.92 4.39
C GLU A 168 -13.84 -5.85 3.61
N ILE A 169 -13.67 -6.73 2.62
CA ILE A 169 -12.54 -6.63 1.69
C ILE A 169 -12.93 -5.64 0.60
N VAL A 170 -12.20 -4.53 0.54
CA VAL A 170 -12.49 -3.43 -0.39
C VAL A 170 -11.86 -3.69 -1.75
N ASN A 171 -10.61 -4.17 -1.76
CA ASN A 171 -9.85 -4.40 -2.98
C ASN A 171 -8.74 -5.42 -2.77
N ILE A 172 -8.43 -6.18 -3.81
CA ILE A 172 -7.24 -7.02 -3.93
C ILE A 172 -6.52 -6.60 -5.20
N ALA A 173 -5.32 -6.06 -5.05
CA ALA A 173 -4.48 -5.62 -6.16
C ALA A 173 -3.35 -6.61 -6.35
N LEU A 174 -3.21 -7.14 -7.54
CA LEU A 174 -2.20 -8.13 -7.93
C LEU A 174 -1.14 -7.46 -8.80
N ASP A 175 0.13 -7.81 -8.59
CA ASP A 175 1.29 -7.11 -9.16
C ASP A 175 1.18 -5.60 -8.91
N THR A 176 0.96 -5.25 -7.66
CA THR A 176 0.46 -3.95 -7.24
C THR A 176 1.25 -2.76 -7.76
N ASP A 177 0.55 -1.66 -7.89
CA ASP A 177 1.14 -0.34 -7.81
C ASP A 177 1.94 -0.23 -6.48
N PRO A 178 3.26 -0.04 -6.54
CA PRO A 178 4.11 0.02 -5.36
C PRO A 178 3.80 1.22 -4.45
N THR A 179 2.82 2.03 -4.83
CA THR A 179 2.40 3.22 -4.08
C THR A 179 1.18 3.00 -3.20
N VAL A 180 0.66 1.76 -3.15
CA VAL A 180 -0.46 1.44 -2.27
C VAL A 180 -0.10 1.76 -0.81
N GLY A 181 -0.91 2.60 -0.19
CA GLY A 181 -0.70 3.05 1.19
C GLY A 181 0.26 4.24 1.36
N MET A 182 0.90 4.74 0.31
CA MET A 182 1.73 5.93 0.39
C MET A 182 0.89 7.21 0.46
N ASP A 183 1.22 8.09 1.38
CA ASP A 183 0.59 9.40 1.54
C ASP A 183 1.40 10.49 0.81
N PHE A 184 1.05 10.74 -0.44
CA PHE A 184 1.74 11.76 -1.25
C PHE A 184 1.42 13.20 -0.87
N SER A 185 0.52 13.44 0.10
CA SER A 185 0.31 14.79 0.65
C SER A 185 1.54 15.33 1.37
N LYS A 186 2.47 14.44 1.75
CA LYS A 186 3.75 14.76 2.39
C LYS A 186 4.88 15.12 1.42
N THR A 187 4.59 15.16 0.13
CA THR A 187 5.56 15.60 -0.89
C THR A 187 5.80 17.10 -0.77
N GLU A 188 7.07 17.52 -0.77
CA GLU A 188 7.48 18.91 -0.63
C GLU A 188 8.07 19.46 -1.93
N PHE A 189 7.81 20.74 -2.19
CA PHE A 189 8.51 21.46 -3.25
C PHE A 189 9.68 22.22 -2.64
N VAL A 190 10.89 21.88 -3.05
CA VAL A 190 12.13 22.43 -2.52
C VAL A 190 12.77 23.31 -3.58
N ASN A 191 12.98 24.57 -3.24
CA ASN A 191 13.93 25.41 -3.98
C ASN A 191 15.32 25.08 -3.44
N LYS A 192 16.18 24.52 -4.28
CA LYS A 192 17.57 24.32 -3.90
C LYS A 192 18.29 25.65 -3.69
N ASP A 193 19.27 25.59 -2.81
CA ASP A 193 20.08 26.72 -2.34
C ASP A 193 20.45 27.74 -3.40
N GLY A 194 20.53 29.00 -3.03
CA GLY A 194 20.62 30.21 -3.84
C GLY A 194 21.62 30.28 -4.99
N ASN A 195 22.37 29.23 -5.27
CA ASN A 195 23.23 29.06 -6.46
C ASN A 195 22.69 27.99 -7.42
N ASP A 196 21.65 27.27 -7.04
CA ASP A 196 21.04 26.21 -7.86
C ASP A 196 19.66 26.71 -8.31
N THR A 197 19.46 26.82 -9.61
CA THR A 197 18.23 27.35 -10.20
C THR A 197 17.14 26.29 -10.35
N ASP A 198 17.41 25.07 -9.89
CA ASP A 198 16.52 23.94 -10.07
C ASP A 198 15.48 23.84 -8.96
N GLY A 199 14.21 23.70 -9.33
CA GLY A 199 13.16 23.30 -8.39
C GLY A 199 13.12 21.76 -8.27
N ARG A 200 12.98 21.24 -7.06
CA ARG A 200 12.85 19.82 -6.77
C ARG A 200 11.48 19.52 -6.18
N ILE A 201 10.81 18.50 -6.71
CA ILE A 201 9.68 17.86 -6.04
C ILE A 201 10.26 16.69 -5.24
N GLU A 202 10.39 16.88 -3.93
CA GLU A 202 10.96 15.87 -3.05
C GLU A 202 9.85 15.00 -2.45
N ILE A 203 9.76 13.76 -2.92
CA ILE A 203 8.81 12.77 -2.42
C ILE A 203 9.36 12.20 -1.11
N TYR A 204 10.60 11.73 -1.16
CA TYR A 204 11.38 11.30 0.00
C TYR A 204 12.87 11.52 -0.28
N SER A 205 13.60 11.95 0.71
CA SER A 205 15.06 11.98 0.66
C SER A 205 15.64 11.85 2.06
N GLU A 206 16.49 10.86 2.25
CA GLU A 206 17.22 10.69 3.52
C GLU A 206 18.13 11.88 3.82
N TYR A 207 18.56 12.59 2.80
CA TYR A 207 19.46 13.76 2.89
C TYR A 207 18.73 15.10 2.73
N GLY A 208 17.40 15.07 2.57
CA GLY A 208 16.58 16.24 2.29
C GLY A 208 15.67 16.65 3.44
N ILE A 209 14.76 17.58 3.13
CA ILE A 209 13.80 18.11 4.09
C ILE A 209 12.67 17.12 4.41
N THR A 210 12.44 16.15 3.54
CA THR A 210 11.40 15.11 3.71
C THR A 210 11.86 13.92 4.54
N LYS A 211 13.11 13.91 5.04
CA LYS A 211 13.67 12.80 5.84
C LYS A 211 12.77 12.38 7.01
N GLN A 212 12.17 13.33 7.72
CA GLN A 212 11.39 13.08 8.93
C GLN A 212 9.89 12.97 8.66
N ASN A 213 9.39 13.74 7.70
CA ASN A 213 7.96 13.95 7.48
C ASN A 213 7.52 13.66 6.04
N GLY A 214 8.40 13.11 5.21
CA GLY A 214 8.10 12.77 3.83
C GLY A 214 7.21 11.56 3.67
N VAL A 215 7.00 11.18 2.42
CA VAL A 215 6.31 9.93 2.07
C VAL A 215 7.13 8.76 2.62
N ASP A 216 6.47 7.81 3.26
CA ASP A 216 7.13 6.56 3.64
C ASP A 216 7.43 5.75 2.36
N ALA A 217 8.66 5.83 1.92
CA ALA A 217 9.14 5.16 0.72
C ALA A 217 9.68 3.74 0.98
N SER A 218 9.64 3.26 2.24
CA SER A 218 10.11 1.92 2.59
C SER A 218 9.33 0.80 1.89
N GLY A 219 8.08 1.09 1.52
CA GLY A 219 7.21 0.19 0.77
C GLY A 219 7.37 0.25 -0.76
N LEU A 220 8.26 1.10 -1.28
CA LEU A 220 8.44 1.25 -2.73
C LEU A 220 9.31 0.12 -3.29
N HIS A 221 8.68 -0.86 -3.91
CA HIS A 221 9.34 -1.99 -4.54
C HIS A 221 8.88 -2.13 -6.00
N PHE A 222 9.81 -2.19 -6.91
CA PHE A 222 9.52 -2.41 -8.32
C PHE A 222 10.66 -3.12 -9.04
N ALA A 223 10.31 -3.78 -10.13
CA ALA A 223 11.27 -4.35 -11.06
C ALA A 223 10.89 -3.90 -12.48
N GLY A 224 11.80 -3.26 -13.17
CA GLY A 224 11.56 -2.71 -14.50
C GLY A 224 11.44 -1.19 -14.45
N ASN A 225 10.28 -0.64 -14.73
CA ASN A 225 10.12 0.81 -14.91
C ASN A 225 9.33 1.44 -13.77
N MET A 226 9.70 2.67 -13.44
CA MET A 226 8.93 3.54 -12.57
C MET A 226 8.48 4.79 -13.37
N ILE A 227 7.21 5.17 -13.24
CA ILE A 227 6.64 6.37 -13.84
C ILE A 227 6.04 7.22 -12.73
N VAL A 228 6.41 8.49 -12.73
CA VAL A 228 5.87 9.48 -11.78
C VAL A 228 5.00 10.48 -12.56
N ASN A 229 3.73 10.54 -12.22
CA ASN A 229 2.82 11.59 -12.69
C ASN A 229 2.67 12.65 -11.61
N PHE A 230 2.81 13.91 -11.99
CA PHE A 230 2.69 15.02 -11.05
C PHE A 230 2.01 16.22 -11.71
N THR A 231 1.47 17.09 -10.88
CA THR A 231 0.89 18.36 -11.32
C THR A 231 1.64 19.50 -10.66
N ILE A 232 2.05 20.47 -11.46
CA ILE A 232 2.61 21.73 -10.99
C ILE A 232 1.62 22.85 -11.31
N LYS A 233 1.35 23.72 -10.34
CA LYS A 233 0.47 24.90 -10.49
C LYS A 233 1.18 26.16 -10.04
N GLY A 234 0.75 27.35 -10.50
CA GLY A 234 1.30 28.66 -10.08
C GLY A 234 2.47 29.15 -10.92
N ILE A 235 2.78 28.51 -12.07
CA ILE A 235 3.74 29.01 -13.04
C ILE A 235 3.10 30.12 -13.90
N ASP A 236 1.82 29.94 -14.26
CA ASP A 236 1.11 30.91 -15.08
C ASP A 236 1.04 32.27 -14.38
N GLY A 237 1.48 33.29 -15.09
CA GLY A 237 1.56 34.64 -14.56
C GLY A 237 2.77 34.93 -13.66
N ASN A 238 3.55 33.92 -13.28
CA ASN A 238 4.74 34.09 -12.42
C ASN A 238 6.08 34.03 -13.18
N LEU A 239 6.06 33.73 -14.46
CA LEU A 239 7.27 33.72 -15.24
C LEU A 239 7.77 35.14 -15.49
N LYS A 240 9.06 35.36 -15.33
CA LYS A 240 9.71 36.62 -15.68
C LYS A 240 9.54 36.92 -17.18
N ALA A 241 9.45 38.18 -17.53
CA ALA A 241 9.43 38.59 -18.92
C ALA A 241 10.68 38.05 -19.65
N GLY A 242 10.47 37.39 -20.80
CA GLY A 242 11.56 36.81 -21.58
C GLY A 242 12.01 35.41 -21.12
N ALA A 243 11.39 34.81 -20.10
CA ALA A 243 11.70 33.44 -19.72
C ALA A 243 11.45 32.47 -20.88
N ALA A 244 12.35 31.53 -21.10
CA ALA A 244 12.33 30.61 -22.25
C ALA A 244 11.18 29.60 -22.22
N LYS A 245 10.57 29.34 -21.09
CA LYS A 245 9.43 28.40 -20.87
C LYS A 245 9.66 26.98 -21.36
N ASN A 246 10.89 26.52 -21.40
CA ASN A 246 11.27 25.18 -21.85
C ASN A 246 12.08 24.43 -20.79
N TYR A 247 11.53 24.37 -19.58
CA TYR A 247 12.15 23.66 -18.48
C TYR A 247 12.11 22.14 -18.71
N LYS A 248 13.20 21.49 -18.35
CA LYS A 248 13.29 20.02 -18.34
C LYS A 248 12.97 19.50 -16.94
N THR A 249 12.39 18.33 -16.90
CA THR A 249 12.13 17.60 -15.65
C THR A 249 12.77 16.23 -15.74
N GLU A 250 13.50 15.86 -14.71
CA GLU A 250 14.17 14.57 -14.58
C GLU A 250 13.66 13.88 -13.32
N LEU A 251 13.59 12.55 -13.36
CA LEU A 251 13.37 11.72 -12.19
C LEU A 251 14.72 11.33 -11.61
N SER A 252 14.89 11.49 -10.31
CA SER A 252 16.06 10.97 -9.59
C SER A 252 15.59 9.96 -8.57
N TYR A 253 16.19 8.80 -8.57
CA TYR A 253 15.89 7.69 -7.66
C TYR A 253 17.17 6.98 -7.25
N ALA A 254 17.25 6.60 -5.99
CA ALA A 254 18.20 5.62 -5.49
C ALA A 254 17.55 4.81 -4.37
N ASP A 255 17.83 3.52 -4.31
CA ASP A 255 17.51 2.71 -3.14
C ASP A 255 18.58 2.85 -2.04
N ALA A 256 18.43 2.12 -0.94
CA ALA A 256 19.35 2.18 0.20
C ALA A 256 20.78 1.75 -0.14
N ASP A 257 20.94 0.88 -1.12
CA ASP A 257 22.23 0.36 -1.57
C ASP A 257 22.80 1.14 -2.77
N TRP A 258 22.09 2.18 -3.24
CA TRP A 258 22.41 2.93 -4.45
C TRP A 258 22.46 2.06 -5.73
N SER A 259 21.77 0.94 -5.71
CA SER A 259 21.68 0.01 -6.83
C SER A 259 20.30 -0.68 -6.86
N PRO A 260 19.37 -0.28 -7.71
CA PRO A 260 19.54 0.70 -8.78
C PRO A 260 19.55 2.15 -8.33
N SER A 261 20.19 3.00 -9.12
CA SER A 261 20.07 4.45 -9.04
C SER A 261 19.83 5.05 -10.43
N TYR A 262 19.10 6.16 -10.47
CA TYR A 262 18.76 6.87 -11.70
C TYR A 262 18.71 8.37 -11.45
#